data_9a8e636a8f8091c37ea312abd776535c
#
_entry.id   9a8e636a8f8091c37ea312abd776535c
#
_cell.length_a   1.000
_cell.length_b   1.000
_cell.length_c   1.000
_cell.angle_alpha   90.00
_cell.angle_beta   90.00
_cell.angle_gamma   90.00
#
_symmetry.space_group_name_H-M   'P 1'
#
loop_
_entity.id
_entity.type
_entity.pdbx_description
1 polymer ?
#
loop_
_entity_poly.entity_id
_entity_poly.type
_entity_poly.pdbx_seq_one_letter_code
_entity_poly.pdbx_strand_id
1 'polypeptide(L)'
;MFTAFAEEGHKRTQEIEVNKGWNAIFLEVDPEINDPESLIEGTPIDIVATLYRRKSTAQFSSDPNVNLLREQGWSVWRAKDRPDAFLSDFPIIAGGRAYLIHSKTEFSWSVRGEQSIFSKINWQTNSFNLVGFNVEKNAGPSFEQFFKHSKSHKESPIYRLKNGKWVLVEQKGAELMKSGESFWIYCDGASDYSGPLELKMRSSVAGLVVGKSGGSVDLINLTDHPLDVSMSHHVPSGKIQPIDLAVRVIDDLYDPIKTEPLDLGLGKWSYPIKMLEAREAIKVPFIRQADEMLNNQQKSLLEFKTDLGTNHWIRVTSVR
;
A
#
# COMPACT_ATOMS: atom_id res chain seq x y z
N MET A 1 -14.48 29.48 16.94
CA MET A 1 -14.69 29.24 15.52
C MET A 1 -13.82 28.03 15.12
N PHE A 2 -14.29 26.83 15.53
CA PHE A 2 -13.62 25.54 15.31
C PHE A 2 -14.60 24.63 14.57
N THR A 3 -14.80 24.88 13.32
CA THR A 3 -15.68 24.03 12.51
C THR A 3 -15.20 24.10 11.08
N ALA A 4 -14.33 23.20 10.69
CA ALA A 4 -14.14 22.86 9.28
C ALA A 4 -13.23 21.64 9.02
N PHE A 5 -12.55 21.06 10.03
CA PHE A 5 -11.56 20.00 9.76
C PHE A 5 -11.99 18.59 10.20
N ALA A 6 -13.21 18.41 10.71
CA ALA A 6 -13.68 17.12 11.25
C ALA A 6 -14.42 16.24 10.23
N GLU A 7 -14.67 16.70 9.00
CA GLU A 7 -15.53 15.97 8.04
C GLU A 7 -14.80 15.10 7.03
N GLU A 8 -13.46 15.20 6.87
CA GLU A 8 -12.79 14.58 5.73
C GLU A 8 -12.10 13.22 5.99
N GLY A 9 -12.00 12.77 7.25
CA GLY A 9 -11.36 11.50 7.58
C GLY A 9 -9.96 11.36 6.96
N HIS A 10 -9.43 10.14 6.86
CA HIS A 10 -8.09 9.92 6.29
C HIS A 10 -8.13 9.82 4.75
N LYS A 11 -8.65 10.86 4.12
CA LYS A 11 -8.50 11.09 2.69
C LYS A 11 -7.21 11.85 2.45
N ARG A 12 -6.46 11.42 1.46
CA ARG A 12 -5.28 12.14 1.01
C ARG A 12 -5.27 12.29 -0.51
N THR A 13 -4.49 13.23 -0.97
CA THR A 13 -4.18 13.38 -2.38
C THR A 13 -2.81 12.76 -2.64
N GLN A 14 -2.75 11.82 -3.56
CA GLN A 14 -1.49 11.30 -4.10
C GLN A 14 -1.12 12.10 -5.33
N GLU A 15 0.05 12.74 -5.30
CA GLU A 15 0.61 13.45 -6.44
C GLU A 15 1.57 12.52 -7.19
N ILE A 16 1.31 12.31 -8.48
CA ILE A 16 2.07 11.42 -9.36
C ILE A 16 2.60 12.23 -10.54
N GLU A 17 3.91 12.29 -10.66
CA GLU A 17 4.55 12.89 -11.84
C GLU A 17 4.47 11.93 -13.02
N VAL A 18 3.74 12.33 -14.05
CA VAL A 18 3.50 11.54 -15.26
C VAL A 18 4.28 12.14 -16.41
N ASN A 19 5.18 11.36 -16.98
CA ASN A 19 5.94 11.75 -18.16
C ASN A 19 5.13 11.49 -19.44
N LYS A 20 5.48 12.15 -20.53
CA LYS A 20 4.96 11.81 -21.85
C LYS A 20 5.33 10.36 -22.22
N GLY A 21 4.37 9.60 -22.72
CA GLY A 21 4.53 8.18 -23.04
C GLY A 21 4.15 7.26 -21.89
N TRP A 22 4.77 6.10 -21.80
CA TRP A 22 4.46 5.09 -20.80
C TRP A 22 5.04 5.42 -19.42
N ASN A 23 4.22 5.20 -18.39
CA ASN A 23 4.56 5.30 -16.98
C ASN A 23 4.07 4.06 -16.25
N ALA A 24 4.84 3.59 -15.28
CA ALA A 24 4.49 2.49 -14.40
C ALA A 24 4.22 3.04 -13.01
N ILE A 25 2.95 3.05 -12.60
CA ILE A 25 2.51 3.71 -11.39
C ILE A 25 1.91 2.74 -10.38
N PHE A 26 1.95 3.11 -9.12
CA PHE A 26 1.26 2.43 -8.03
C PHE A 26 0.32 3.40 -7.34
N LEU A 27 -0.98 3.08 -7.28
CA LEU A 27 -1.94 3.89 -6.56
C LEU A 27 -1.96 3.49 -5.08
N GLU A 28 -1.55 4.41 -4.24
CA GLU A 28 -1.54 4.26 -2.78
C GLU A 28 -2.86 4.70 -2.13
N VAL A 29 -3.75 5.28 -2.92
CA VAL A 29 -5.09 5.71 -2.50
C VAL A 29 -6.16 4.99 -3.32
N ASP A 30 -7.27 4.63 -2.68
CA ASP A 30 -8.51 4.22 -3.36
C ASP A 30 -9.22 5.48 -3.84
N PRO A 31 -9.30 5.75 -5.16
CA PRO A 31 -9.87 6.97 -5.67
C PRO A 31 -11.33 7.16 -5.25
N GLU A 32 -11.72 8.40 -4.93
CA GLU A 32 -13.13 8.75 -4.67
C GLU A 32 -14.02 8.48 -5.89
N ILE A 33 -13.46 8.74 -7.07
CA ILE A 33 -14.05 8.41 -8.36
C ILE A 33 -13.23 7.25 -8.91
N ASN A 34 -13.80 6.09 -9.00
CA ASN A 34 -13.12 4.87 -9.41
C ASN A 34 -13.45 4.39 -10.82
N ASP A 35 -14.42 5.03 -11.47
CA ASP A 35 -14.69 4.85 -12.89
C ASP A 35 -13.55 5.46 -13.72
N PRO A 36 -12.90 4.68 -14.60
CA PRO A 36 -11.74 5.16 -15.37
C PRO A 36 -12.02 6.40 -16.20
N GLU A 37 -13.19 6.47 -16.84
CA GLU A 37 -13.56 7.60 -17.68
C GLU A 37 -13.61 8.91 -16.88
N SER A 38 -14.32 8.87 -15.75
CA SER A 38 -14.50 10.04 -14.89
C SER A 38 -13.24 10.44 -14.13
N LEU A 39 -12.42 9.46 -13.71
CA LEU A 39 -11.18 9.75 -12.99
C LEU A 39 -10.11 10.38 -13.89
N ILE A 40 -10.11 10.03 -15.18
CA ILE A 40 -9.10 10.46 -16.14
C ILE A 40 -9.58 11.69 -16.93
N GLU A 41 -10.85 12.06 -16.80
CA GLU A 41 -11.42 13.22 -17.50
C GLU A 41 -10.56 14.48 -17.30
N GLY A 42 -10.28 15.17 -18.40
CA GLY A 42 -9.45 16.39 -18.37
C GLY A 42 -7.94 16.15 -18.25
N THR A 43 -7.49 14.90 -18.17
CA THR A 43 -6.06 14.57 -18.18
C THR A 43 -5.58 14.18 -19.59
N PRO A 44 -4.27 14.23 -19.88
CA PRO A 44 -3.72 13.77 -21.14
C PRO A 44 -3.54 12.24 -21.21
N ILE A 45 -4.01 11.46 -20.22
CA ILE A 45 -3.93 10.01 -20.21
C ILE A 45 -4.88 9.43 -21.26
N ASP A 46 -4.38 8.55 -22.11
CA ASP A 46 -5.16 7.92 -23.16
C ASP A 46 -5.21 6.39 -23.08
N ILE A 47 -4.39 5.77 -22.24
CA ILE A 47 -4.46 4.34 -21.92
C ILE A 47 -4.18 4.14 -20.44
N VAL A 48 -4.96 3.26 -19.79
CA VAL A 48 -4.68 2.67 -18.48
C VAL A 48 -4.76 1.17 -18.58
N ALA A 49 -3.75 0.46 -18.12
CA ALA A 49 -3.71 -0.98 -18.13
C ALA A 49 -3.26 -1.55 -16.78
N THR A 50 -3.85 -2.65 -16.37
CA THR A 50 -3.42 -3.42 -15.20
C THR A 50 -3.44 -4.90 -15.50
N LEU A 51 -2.62 -5.67 -14.80
CA LEU A 51 -2.54 -7.11 -14.95
C LEU A 51 -3.41 -7.80 -13.90
N TYR A 52 -4.43 -8.55 -14.35
CA TYR A 52 -5.22 -9.44 -13.49
C TYR A 52 -4.63 -10.84 -13.48
N ARG A 53 -4.02 -11.24 -12.36
CA ARG A 53 -3.18 -12.42 -12.20
C ARG A 53 -3.86 -13.78 -12.36
N ARG A 54 -5.18 -13.86 -12.46
CA ARG A 54 -5.91 -15.14 -12.34
C ARG A 54 -5.82 -16.07 -13.56
N LYS A 55 -5.28 -15.62 -14.71
CA LYS A 55 -5.30 -16.42 -15.95
C LYS A 55 -4.04 -16.30 -16.82
N SER A 56 -3.01 -15.60 -16.38
CA SER A 56 -1.90 -15.27 -17.26
C SER A 56 -0.59 -15.85 -16.76
N THR A 57 0.09 -16.60 -17.62
CA THR A 57 1.53 -16.77 -17.62
C THR A 57 2.16 -15.53 -18.26
N ALA A 58 1.83 -14.33 -17.77
CA ALA A 58 2.28 -13.08 -18.34
C ALA A 58 3.80 -13.07 -18.43
N GLN A 59 4.31 -13.10 -19.64
CA GLN A 59 5.73 -12.94 -19.88
C GLN A 59 6.06 -11.45 -19.85
N PHE A 60 7.20 -11.15 -19.25
CA PHE A 60 7.75 -9.81 -19.26
C PHE A 60 8.11 -9.41 -20.68
N SER A 61 7.64 -8.24 -21.14
CA SER A 61 8.13 -7.59 -22.35
C SER A 61 8.96 -6.38 -21.98
N SER A 62 10.15 -6.27 -22.55
CA SER A 62 11.05 -5.12 -22.35
C SER A 62 10.54 -3.84 -23.00
N ASP A 63 9.63 -3.94 -23.97
CA ASP A 63 9.00 -2.81 -24.65
C ASP A 63 7.49 -2.76 -24.34
N PRO A 64 7.01 -1.76 -23.60
CA PRO A 64 5.58 -1.61 -23.30
C PRO A 64 4.74 -1.26 -24.54
N ASN A 65 5.35 -0.87 -25.66
CA ASN A 65 4.65 -0.64 -26.92
C ASN A 65 4.33 -1.92 -27.69
N VAL A 66 5.00 -3.03 -27.37
CA VAL A 66 4.69 -4.32 -27.96
C VAL A 66 3.42 -4.85 -27.32
N ASN A 67 2.37 -4.96 -28.09
CA ASN A 67 1.04 -5.60 -27.93
C ASN A 67 0.68 -6.33 -26.61
N LEU A 68 1.26 -5.94 -25.47
CA LEU A 68 0.92 -6.44 -24.12
C LEU A 68 -0.59 -6.40 -23.88
N LEU A 69 -1.25 -5.42 -24.51
CA LEU A 69 -2.65 -5.13 -24.33
C LEU A 69 -3.60 -6.13 -25.01
N ARG A 70 -3.06 -7.12 -25.73
CA ARG A 70 -3.83 -8.24 -26.33
C ARG A 70 -3.57 -9.57 -25.64
N GLU A 71 -2.63 -9.62 -24.70
CA GLU A 71 -2.34 -10.85 -23.97
C GLU A 71 -3.40 -11.10 -22.89
N GLN A 72 -3.67 -12.39 -22.65
CA GLN A 72 -4.62 -12.79 -21.61
C GLN A 72 -4.13 -12.32 -20.24
N GLY A 73 -5.03 -11.71 -19.47
CA GLY A 73 -4.77 -11.23 -18.11
C GLY A 73 -4.57 -9.73 -17.98
N TRP A 74 -4.37 -9.00 -19.06
CA TRP A 74 -4.43 -7.55 -19.07
C TRP A 74 -5.88 -7.07 -19.18
N SER A 75 -6.21 -6.04 -18.42
CA SER A 75 -7.42 -5.25 -18.57
C SER A 75 -7.02 -3.82 -18.89
N VAL A 76 -7.63 -3.25 -19.93
CA VAL A 76 -7.18 -2.01 -20.54
C VAL A 76 -8.34 -1.06 -20.76
N TRP A 77 -8.21 0.16 -20.24
CA TRP A 77 -9.05 1.28 -20.62
C TRP A 77 -8.35 2.11 -21.69
N ARG A 78 -9.11 2.60 -22.65
CA ARG A 78 -8.63 3.46 -23.75
C ARG A 78 -9.57 4.65 -23.88
N ALA A 79 -8.99 5.84 -24.07
CA ALA A 79 -9.72 7.06 -24.25
C ALA A 79 -10.66 7.00 -25.48
N LYS A 80 -11.81 7.64 -25.41
CA LYS A 80 -12.84 7.61 -26.47
C LYS A 80 -12.38 8.15 -27.81
N ASP A 81 -11.40 9.03 -27.83
CA ASP A 81 -10.82 9.61 -29.05
C ASP A 81 -9.83 8.67 -29.76
N ARG A 82 -9.54 7.53 -29.17
CA ARG A 82 -8.68 6.51 -29.78
C ARG A 82 -9.47 5.60 -30.72
N PRO A 83 -8.88 5.18 -31.85
CA PRO A 83 -9.55 4.27 -32.80
C PRO A 83 -9.83 2.88 -32.22
N ASP A 84 -9.11 2.48 -31.16
CA ASP A 84 -9.23 1.20 -30.45
C ASP A 84 -10.00 1.29 -29.12
N ALA A 85 -10.72 2.40 -28.88
CA ALA A 85 -11.50 2.63 -27.66
C ALA A 85 -12.55 1.52 -27.38
N PHE A 86 -13.11 0.93 -28.44
CA PHE A 86 -14.10 -0.16 -28.35
C PHE A 86 -13.53 -1.47 -27.76
N LEU A 87 -12.22 -1.60 -27.65
CA LEU A 87 -11.54 -2.74 -27.02
C LEU A 87 -11.34 -2.54 -25.51
N SER A 88 -11.88 -1.47 -24.92
CA SER A 88 -11.78 -1.24 -23.47
C SER A 88 -12.58 -2.29 -22.71
N ASP A 89 -11.91 -2.94 -21.73
CA ASP A 89 -12.47 -3.97 -20.84
C ASP A 89 -12.17 -3.69 -19.37
N PHE A 90 -11.78 -2.46 -19.05
CA PHE A 90 -11.29 -2.06 -17.74
C PHE A 90 -12.42 -1.44 -16.90
N PRO A 91 -12.89 -2.14 -15.85
CA PRO A 91 -14.11 -1.72 -15.16
C PRO A 91 -13.88 -0.66 -14.07
N ILE A 92 -12.73 -0.69 -13.38
CA ILE A 92 -12.54 0.12 -12.16
C ILE A 92 -11.06 0.33 -11.85
N ILE A 93 -10.70 1.54 -11.42
CA ILE A 93 -9.39 1.88 -10.85
C ILE A 93 -9.49 1.79 -9.31
N ALA A 94 -8.57 1.07 -8.69
CA ALA A 94 -8.53 0.85 -7.24
C ALA A 94 -7.13 1.12 -6.67
N GLY A 95 -7.07 1.51 -5.40
CA GLY A 95 -5.83 1.64 -4.66
C GLY A 95 -5.14 0.31 -4.34
N GLY A 96 -3.88 0.37 -3.93
CA GLY A 96 -3.07 -0.81 -3.65
C GLY A 96 -2.72 -1.63 -4.89
N ARG A 97 -2.78 -1.02 -6.08
CA ARG A 97 -2.59 -1.71 -7.36
C ARG A 97 -1.62 -0.97 -8.27
N ALA A 98 -0.88 -1.76 -9.05
CA ALA A 98 0.03 -1.27 -10.08
C ALA A 98 -0.66 -1.12 -11.43
N TYR A 99 -0.33 -0.05 -12.14
CA TYR A 99 -0.87 0.27 -13.47
C TYR A 99 0.24 0.69 -14.41
N LEU A 100 0.06 0.40 -15.70
CA LEU A 100 0.74 1.06 -16.79
C LEU A 100 -0.21 2.12 -17.34
N ILE A 101 0.26 3.37 -17.41
CA ILE A 101 -0.50 4.46 -18.02
C ILE A 101 0.29 5.05 -19.18
N HIS A 102 -0.38 5.39 -20.26
CA HIS A 102 0.18 6.15 -21.35
C HIS A 102 -0.38 7.57 -21.34
N SER A 103 0.47 8.57 -21.46
CA SER A 103 0.08 9.98 -21.49
C SER A 103 0.60 10.66 -22.76
N LYS A 104 -0.25 11.50 -23.36
CA LYS A 104 0.09 12.30 -24.54
C LYS A 104 1.12 13.39 -24.25
N THR A 105 1.12 13.91 -23.01
CA THR A 105 2.03 14.96 -22.54
C THR A 105 2.46 14.67 -21.10
N GLU A 106 3.49 15.35 -20.62
CA GLU A 106 3.86 15.35 -19.21
C GLU A 106 2.90 16.20 -18.38
N PHE A 107 2.60 15.79 -17.16
CA PHE A 107 1.78 16.53 -16.19
C PHE A 107 1.88 15.92 -14.79
N SER A 108 1.45 16.67 -13.77
CA SER A 108 1.27 16.12 -12.43
C SER A 108 -0.18 15.68 -12.23
N TRP A 109 -0.39 14.42 -11.89
CA TRP A 109 -1.70 13.82 -11.67
C TRP A 109 -2.02 13.73 -10.19
N SER A 110 -3.05 14.49 -9.78
CA SER A 110 -3.56 14.51 -8.41
C SER A 110 -4.71 13.52 -8.28
N VAL A 111 -4.53 12.45 -7.52
CA VAL A 111 -5.57 11.46 -7.23
C VAL A 111 -5.98 11.58 -5.76
N ARG A 112 -7.21 12.05 -5.52
CA ARG A 112 -7.79 12.12 -4.19
C ARG A 112 -8.55 10.85 -3.85
N GLY A 113 -8.32 10.31 -2.65
CA GLY A 113 -8.98 9.08 -2.24
C GLY A 113 -8.69 8.67 -0.81
N GLU A 114 -9.25 7.54 -0.40
CA GLU A 114 -8.94 6.91 0.88
C GLU A 114 -7.58 6.20 0.81
N GLN A 115 -6.84 6.21 1.91
CA GLN A 115 -5.60 5.45 2.00
C GLN A 115 -5.86 3.96 1.73
N SER A 116 -5.15 3.38 0.78
CA SER A 116 -5.26 1.93 0.53
C SER A 116 -4.69 1.14 1.71
N ILE A 117 -5.45 0.15 2.15
CA ILE A 117 -5.04 -0.71 3.27
C ILE A 117 -4.06 -1.77 2.81
N PHE A 118 -3.21 -2.20 3.74
CA PHE A 118 -2.27 -3.30 3.52
C PHE A 118 -3.02 -4.56 3.09
N SER A 119 -2.58 -5.13 1.99
CA SER A 119 -2.95 -6.47 1.55
C SER A 119 -1.67 -7.25 1.24
N LYS A 120 -1.65 -8.54 1.59
CA LYS A 120 -0.54 -9.40 1.19
C LYS A 120 -0.43 -9.46 -0.33
N ILE A 121 0.80 -9.34 -0.82
CA ILE A 121 1.07 -9.48 -2.25
C ILE A 121 0.90 -10.94 -2.63
N ASN A 122 0.01 -11.20 -3.57
CA ASN A 122 -0.16 -12.54 -4.13
C ASN A 122 0.82 -12.74 -5.28
N TRP A 123 2.03 -13.15 -4.94
CA TRP A 123 3.10 -13.40 -5.91
C TRP A 123 2.77 -14.58 -6.80
N GLN A 124 2.89 -14.37 -8.12
CA GLN A 124 2.89 -15.47 -9.07
C GLN A 124 4.27 -16.10 -9.11
N THR A 125 4.35 -17.36 -8.75
CA THR A 125 5.57 -18.15 -8.67
C THR A 125 6.24 -18.31 -10.04
N ASN A 126 7.56 -18.23 -10.08
CA ASN A 126 8.39 -18.39 -11.27
C ASN A 126 7.96 -17.48 -12.44
N SER A 127 7.57 -16.27 -12.11
CA SER A 127 7.03 -15.30 -13.06
C SER A 127 7.37 -13.86 -12.66
N PHE A 128 7.30 -12.95 -13.63
CA PHE A 128 7.32 -11.53 -13.37
C PHE A 128 5.98 -11.04 -12.85
N ASN A 129 6.02 -10.18 -11.84
CA ASN A 129 4.87 -9.58 -11.19
C ASN A 129 4.97 -8.06 -11.31
N LEU A 130 3.93 -7.40 -11.82
CA LEU A 130 3.82 -5.95 -11.79
C LEU A 130 3.28 -5.53 -10.44
N VAL A 131 4.12 -4.92 -9.61
CA VAL A 131 3.81 -4.56 -8.22
C VAL A 131 4.35 -3.20 -7.85
N GLY A 132 3.74 -2.57 -6.85
CA GLY A 132 4.24 -1.37 -6.18
C GLY A 132 4.14 -1.55 -4.67
N PHE A 133 4.70 -0.62 -3.93
CA PHE A 133 4.79 -0.68 -2.48
C PHE A 133 4.50 0.69 -1.87
N ASN A 134 3.89 0.69 -0.70
CA ASN A 134 3.76 1.90 0.09
C ASN A 134 5.12 2.21 0.73
N VAL A 135 5.79 3.20 0.21
CA VAL A 135 7.06 3.70 0.72
C VAL A 135 7.01 5.21 0.88
N GLU A 136 7.85 5.76 1.73
CA GLU A 136 7.91 7.21 1.91
C GLU A 136 8.39 7.93 0.64
N LYS A 137 7.78 9.09 0.35
CA LYS A 137 7.98 9.83 -0.90
C LYS A 137 9.45 10.16 -1.14
N ASN A 138 10.19 10.56 -0.10
CA ASN A 138 11.56 11.05 -0.21
C ASN A 138 12.59 10.19 0.54
N ALA A 139 12.16 9.11 1.17
CA ALA A 139 12.99 8.28 2.04
C ALA A 139 12.65 6.79 1.90
N GLY A 140 12.28 6.35 0.71
CA GLY A 140 12.04 4.93 0.45
C GLY A 140 13.34 4.11 0.53
N PRO A 141 13.24 2.81 0.85
CA PRO A 141 14.39 1.91 0.94
C PRO A 141 15.04 1.70 -0.42
N SER A 142 16.31 1.29 -0.43
CA SER A 142 16.89 0.72 -1.63
C SER A 142 16.25 -0.64 -1.94
N PHE A 143 16.32 -1.09 -3.20
CA PHE A 143 15.81 -2.41 -3.56
C PHE A 143 16.54 -3.53 -2.80
N GLU A 144 17.82 -3.36 -2.51
CA GLU A 144 18.58 -4.31 -1.69
C GLU A 144 18.05 -4.35 -0.26
N GLN A 145 17.91 -3.19 0.41
CA GLN A 145 17.36 -3.12 1.77
C GLN A 145 15.98 -3.75 1.85
N PHE A 146 15.13 -3.51 0.84
CA PHE A 146 13.78 -4.05 0.82
C PHE A 146 13.75 -5.55 0.61
N PHE A 147 14.53 -6.12 -0.31
CA PHE A 147 14.44 -7.53 -0.72
C PHE A 147 15.53 -8.45 -0.18
N LYS A 148 16.58 -7.94 0.49
CA LYS A 148 17.72 -8.72 1.00
C LYS A 148 17.32 -9.99 1.75
N HIS A 149 16.23 -9.92 2.50
CA HIS A 149 15.77 -11.02 3.36
C HIS A 149 14.66 -11.88 2.71
N SER A 150 14.30 -11.60 1.47
CA SER A 150 13.39 -12.41 0.70
C SER A 150 14.14 -13.43 -0.15
N LYS A 151 13.99 -14.71 0.15
CA LYS A 151 14.63 -15.80 -0.61
C LYS A 151 14.24 -15.79 -2.09
N SER A 152 12.98 -15.44 -2.38
CA SER A 152 12.42 -15.45 -3.74
C SER A 152 12.72 -14.19 -4.55
N HIS A 153 13.31 -13.13 -3.95
CA HIS A 153 13.45 -11.84 -4.65
C HIS A 153 14.85 -11.21 -4.57
N LYS A 154 15.67 -11.55 -3.57
CA LYS A 154 16.97 -10.89 -3.35
C LYS A 154 17.89 -10.92 -4.57
N GLU A 155 17.94 -12.06 -5.27
CA GLU A 155 18.77 -12.24 -6.49
C GLU A 155 17.97 -12.06 -7.78
N SER A 156 16.65 -11.93 -7.66
CA SER A 156 15.76 -11.88 -8.83
C SER A 156 15.88 -10.56 -9.59
N PRO A 157 15.72 -10.59 -10.92
CA PRO A 157 15.73 -9.38 -11.71
C PRO A 157 14.52 -8.48 -11.38
N ILE A 158 14.81 -7.17 -11.28
CA ILE A 158 13.84 -6.11 -11.06
C ILE A 158 13.99 -5.11 -12.20
N TYR A 159 12.87 -4.72 -12.81
CA TYR A 159 12.86 -3.70 -13.85
C TYR A 159 12.04 -2.50 -13.43
N ARG A 160 12.59 -1.32 -13.69
CA ARG A 160 11.96 0.00 -13.51
C ARG A 160 11.70 0.62 -14.86
N LEU A 161 10.57 1.26 -15.04
CA LEU A 161 10.28 1.99 -16.28
C LEU A 161 11.00 3.36 -16.25
N LYS A 162 11.93 3.58 -17.15
CA LYS A 162 12.66 4.84 -17.35
C LYS A 162 12.52 5.29 -18.79
N ASN A 163 12.01 6.50 -19.03
CA ASN A 163 11.84 7.06 -20.38
C ASN A 163 11.08 6.12 -21.35
N GLY A 164 10.01 5.51 -20.86
CA GLY A 164 9.17 4.60 -21.65
C GLY A 164 9.78 3.24 -21.95
N LYS A 165 10.90 2.85 -21.32
CA LYS A 165 11.55 1.55 -21.47
C LYS A 165 11.79 0.89 -20.12
N TRP A 166 11.64 -0.42 -20.06
CA TRP A 166 12.00 -1.21 -18.89
C TRP A 166 13.52 -1.37 -18.81
N VAL A 167 14.10 -0.88 -17.72
CA VAL A 167 15.54 -0.93 -17.45
C VAL A 167 15.78 -1.80 -16.24
N LEU A 168 16.72 -2.71 -16.33
CA LEU A 168 17.15 -3.54 -15.20
C LEU A 168 17.74 -2.67 -14.09
N VAL A 169 17.33 -2.91 -12.85
CA VAL A 169 17.91 -2.31 -11.66
C VAL A 169 19.19 -3.07 -11.33
N GLU A 170 20.31 -2.58 -11.84
CA GLU A 170 21.63 -3.23 -11.67
C GLU A 170 22.22 -2.97 -10.28
N GLN A 171 22.09 -1.74 -9.80
CA GLN A 171 22.64 -1.31 -8.50
C GLN A 171 21.56 -1.26 -7.43
N LYS A 172 21.06 -2.44 -7.03
CA LYS A 172 19.96 -2.57 -6.07
C LYS A 172 20.23 -1.83 -4.73
N GLY A 173 21.47 -1.70 -4.30
CA GLY A 173 21.84 -1.00 -3.08
C GLY A 173 21.85 0.53 -3.21
N ALA A 174 22.03 1.06 -4.42
CA ALA A 174 22.06 2.51 -4.68
C ALA A 174 20.74 3.07 -5.20
N GLU A 175 19.95 2.26 -5.90
CA GLU A 175 18.65 2.69 -6.43
C GLU A 175 17.56 2.59 -5.36
N LEU A 176 16.93 3.73 -5.06
CA LEU A 176 15.83 3.81 -4.08
C LEU A 176 14.49 3.53 -4.74
N MET A 177 13.61 2.86 -4.02
CA MET A 177 12.20 2.75 -4.35
C MET A 177 11.51 4.10 -4.12
N LYS A 178 10.57 4.46 -4.95
CA LYS A 178 9.83 5.72 -4.83
C LYS A 178 8.34 5.46 -4.68
N SER A 179 7.69 6.27 -3.84
CA SER A 179 6.25 6.29 -3.70
C SER A 179 5.59 6.52 -5.07
N GLY A 180 4.52 5.79 -5.33
CA GLY A 180 3.77 5.91 -6.58
C GLY A 180 4.38 5.20 -7.80
N GLU A 181 5.54 4.56 -7.69
CA GLU A 181 6.12 3.74 -8.77
C GLU A 181 5.72 2.27 -8.68
N SER A 182 5.60 1.62 -9.82
CA SER A 182 5.51 0.16 -9.91
C SER A 182 6.65 -0.45 -10.72
N PHE A 183 6.92 -1.73 -10.46
CA PHE A 183 8.08 -2.45 -10.94
C PHE A 183 7.68 -3.81 -11.47
N TRP A 184 8.39 -4.33 -12.46
CA TRP A 184 8.39 -5.75 -12.77
C TRP A 184 9.42 -6.45 -11.89
N ILE A 185 8.96 -7.39 -11.08
CA ILE A 185 9.80 -8.16 -10.16
C ILE A 185 9.59 -9.64 -10.43
N TYR A 186 10.67 -10.36 -10.66
CA TYR A 186 10.62 -11.80 -10.79
C TYR A 186 10.50 -12.44 -9.40
N CYS A 187 9.60 -13.40 -9.26
CA CYS A 187 9.44 -14.19 -8.04
C CYS A 187 9.96 -15.61 -8.31
N ASP A 188 11.09 -15.95 -7.71
CA ASP A 188 11.66 -17.29 -7.81
C ASP A 188 11.08 -18.19 -6.71
N GLY A 189 10.30 -19.18 -7.12
CA GLY A 189 9.56 -20.01 -6.20
C GLY A 189 8.36 -19.30 -5.54
N ALA A 190 7.81 -19.92 -4.49
CA ALA A 190 6.69 -19.38 -3.73
C ALA A 190 7.13 -18.26 -2.78
N SER A 191 6.32 -17.22 -2.64
CA SER A 191 6.59 -16.12 -1.72
C SER A 191 5.30 -15.55 -1.13
N ASP A 192 5.38 -15.11 0.11
CA ASP A 192 4.40 -14.26 0.81
C ASP A 192 5.03 -12.95 1.29
N TYR A 193 6.23 -12.64 0.80
CA TYR A 193 7.01 -11.48 1.22
C TYR A 193 6.33 -10.17 0.80
N SER A 194 6.15 -9.25 1.75
CA SER A 194 5.50 -7.96 1.53
C SER A 194 6.34 -6.78 2.02
N GLY A 195 7.57 -7.02 2.47
CA GLY A 195 8.49 -6.00 2.94
C GLY A 195 9.31 -6.42 4.17
N PRO A 196 10.19 -5.54 4.66
CA PRO A 196 11.05 -5.79 5.81
C PRO A 196 10.31 -6.01 7.14
N LEU A 197 9.16 -5.34 7.30
CA LEU A 197 8.23 -5.52 8.41
C LEU A 197 7.05 -6.37 7.94
N GLU A 198 6.82 -7.51 8.58
CA GLU A 198 5.64 -8.32 8.36
C GLU A 198 4.58 -8.04 9.43
N LEU A 199 3.34 -7.83 8.99
CA LEU A 199 2.18 -7.69 9.86
C LEU A 199 1.34 -8.97 9.82
N LYS A 200 1.12 -9.61 10.98
CA LYS A 200 0.20 -10.75 11.09
C LYS A 200 -0.98 -10.40 11.97
N MET A 201 -2.16 -10.68 11.46
CA MET A 201 -3.44 -10.53 12.15
C MET A 201 -4.25 -11.80 12.01
N ARG A 202 -5.14 -12.08 12.97
CA ARG A 202 -6.01 -13.28 12.90
C ARG A 202 -6.93 -13.27 11.68
N SER A 203 -7.32 -12.07 11.21
CA SER A 203 -8.13 -11.91 9.99
C SER A 203 -7.48 -10.85 9.10
N SER A 204 -6.65 -11.29 8.16
CA SER A 204 -5.95 -10.39 7.23
C SER A 204 -6.87 -9.73 6.20
N VAL A 205 -8.00 -10.36 5.86
CA VAL A 205 -8.95 -9.86 4.85
C VAL A 205 -9.80 -8.71 5.37
N ALA A 206 -10.14 -8.74 6.67
CA ALA A 206 -10.99 -7.73 7.30
C ALA A 206 -10.20 -6.63 8.03
N GLY A 207 -8.86 -6.75 8.11
CA GLY A 207 -8.03 -5.92 8.95
C GLY A 207 -8.03 -6.40 10.42
N LEU A 208 -7.73 -5.50 11.36
CA LEU A 208 -7.74 -5.78 12.78
C LEU A 208 -9.17 -5.65 13.32
N VAL A 209 -9.65 -6.71 13.95
CA VAL A 209 -10.93 -6.72 14.67
C VAL A 209 -10.67 -6.60 16.16
N VAL A 210 -11.23 -5.56 16.80
CA VAL A 210 -11.12 -5.32 18.25
C VAL A 210 -12.48 -5.57 18.89
N GLY A 211 -12.60 -6.71 19.59
CA GLY A 211 -13.77 -7.09 20.35
C GLY A 211 -13.66 -6.71 21.82
N LYS A 212 -14.56 -7.27 22.67
CA LYS A 212 -14.52 -7.09 24.14
C LYS A 212 -13.19 -7.55 24.76
N SER A 213 -12.59 -8.60 24.23
CA SER A 213 -11.29 -9.12 24.65
C SER A 213 -10.09 -8.43 24.01
N GLY A 214 -10.34 -7.37 23.25
CA GLY A 214 -9.31 -6.68 22.47
C GLY A 214 -9.02 -7.36 21.14
N GLY A 215 -7.91 -6.95 20.52
CA GLY A 215 -7.32 -7.49 19.29
C GLY A 215 -5.81 -7.41 19.36
N SER A 216 -5.10 -7.98 18.40
CA SER A 216 -3.63 -7.83 18.34
C SER A 216 -3.11 -7.88 16.91
N VAL A 217 -1.98 -7.22 16.71
CA VAL A 217 -1.15 -7.33 15.52
C VAL A 217 0.21 -7.87 15.95
N ASP A 218 0.68 -8.92 15.30
CA ASP A 218 2.05 -9.37 15.46
C ASP A 218 2.92 -8.64 14.44
N LEU A 219 3.93 -7.94 14.90
CA LEU A 219 4.95 -7.25 14.12
C LEU A 219 6.18 -8.13 14.09
N ILE A 220 6.67 -8.44 12.91
CA ILE A 220 7.84 -9.30 12.72
C ILE A 220 8.88 -8.56 11.90
N ASN A 221 10.03 -8.31 12.51
CA ASN A 221 11.20 -7.80 11.80
C ASN A 221 11.83 -8.93 10.98
N LEU A 222 11.70 -8.86 9.66
CA LEU A 222 12.29 -9.85 8.75
C LEU A 222 13.75 -9.54 8.39
N THR A 223 14.32 -8.45 8.93
CA THR A 223 15.71 -8.05 8.65
C THR A 223 16.72 -8.68 9.61
N ASP A 224 18.00 -8.54 9.31
CA ASP A 224 19.11 -8.93 10.16
C ASP A 224 19.66 -7.77 11.01
N HIS A 225 18.92 -6.66 11.06
CA HIS A 225 19.24 -5.46 11.82
C HIS A 225 18.05 -5.03 12.68
N PRO A 226 18.26 -4.27 13.75
CA PRO A 226 17.18 -3.63 14.47
C PRO A 226 16.34 -2.75 13.53
N LEU A 227 15.03 -2.69 13.75
CA LEU A 227 14.07 -1.94 12.96
C LEU A 227 13.24 -1.05 13.88
N ASP A 228 13.36 0.26 13.71
CA ASP A 228 12.50 1.21 14.41
C ASP A 228 11.12 1.23 13.79
N VAL A 229 10.10 0.98 14.60
CA VAL A 229 8.71 1.01 14.16
C VAL A 229 7.94 2.04 14.95
N SER A 230 7.26 2.93 14.25
CA SER A 230 6.29 3.84 14.84
C SER A 230 4.88 3.55 14.32
N MET A 231 3.87 3.85 15.15
CA MET A 231 2.47 3.66 14.83
C MET A 231 1.71 4.97 15.00
N SER A 232 0.82 5.27 14.06
CA SER A 232 -0.09 6.41 14.16
C SER A 232 -1.54 5.95 14.03
N HIS A 233 -2.42 6.56 14.83
CA HIS A 233 -3.85 6.29 14.82
C HIS A 233 -4.58 7.40 14.07
N HIS A 234 -5.39 7.04 13.08
CA HIS A 234 -6.07 7.97 12.19
C HIS A 234 -7.58 7.72 12.14
N VAL A 235 -8.32 8.81 11.95
CA VAL A 235 -9.77 8.76 11.71
C VAL A 235 -10.03 8.28 10.29
N PRO A 236 -10.91 7.30 10.05
CA PRO A 236 -11.32 6.93 8.70
C PRO A 236 -12.17 8.03 8.07
N SER A 237 -12.30 8.02 6.75
CA SER A 237 -13.12 8.97 6.03
C SER A 237 -14.62 8.78 6.30
N GLY A 238 -15.38 9.86 6.15
CA GLY A 238 -16.83 9.88 6.35
C GLY A 238 -17.26 10.22 7.79
N LYS A 239 -18.57 10.14 8.06
CA LYS A 239 -19.15 10.39 9.38
C LYS A 239 -19.01 9.19 10.34
N ILE A 240 -17.94 8.42 10.19
CA ILE A 240 -17.68 7.24 11.00
C ILE A 240 -16.93 7.66 12.25
N GLN A 241 -17.44 7.27 13.40
CA GLN A 241 -16.75 7.53 14.66
C GLN A 241 -15.50 6.63 14.75
N PRO A 242 -14.34 7.20 15.15
CA PRO A 242 -13.15 6.41 15.42
C PRO A 242 -13.36 5.52 16.66
N ILE A 243 -12.59 4.47 16.73
CA ILE A 243 -12.53 3.61 17.91
C ILE A 243 -11.62 4.29 18.93
N ASP A 244 -12.06 4.39 20.16
CA ASP A 244 -11.19 4.79 21.27
C ASP A 244 -10.26 3.63 21.61
N LEU A 245 -9.05 3.67 21.04
CA LEU A 245 -8.06 2.60 21.15
C LEU A 245 -7.00 2.91 22.19
N ALA A 246 -6.56 1.87 22.88
CA ALA A 246 -5.34 1.90 23.67
C ALA A 246 -4.47 0.67 23.36
N VAL A 247 -3.17 0.81 23.56
CA VAL A 247 -2.22 -0.30 23.58
C VAL A 247 -2.05 -0.80 24.99
N ARG A 248 -2.07 -2.12 25.17
CA ARG A 248 -1.70 -2.73 26.44
C ARG A 248 -0.19 -2.83 26.55
N VAL A 249 0.39 -2.22 27.57
CA VAL A 249 1.85 -2.29 27.84
C VAL A 249 2.15 -3.63 28.47
N ILE A 250 2.90 -4.50 27.76
CA ILE A 250 3.15 -5.88 28.21
C ILE A 250 4.32 -5.98 29.20
N ASP A 251 5.25 -5.01 29.15
CA ASP A 251 6.51 -5.08 29.90
C ASP A 251 6.46 -4.35 31.25
N ASP A 252 5.30 -3.92 31.71
CA ASP A 252 5.18 -3.32 33.04
C ASP A 252 4.97 -4.42 34.09
N LEU A 253 6.05 -4.76 34.78
CA LEU A 253 6.05 -5.78 35.85
C LEU A 253 5.21 -5.35 37.06
N TYR A 254 4.96 -4.04 37.24
CA TYR A 254 4.20 -3.48 38.37
C TYR A 254 2.72 -3.31 38.04
N ASP A 255 2.38 -3.14 36.78
CA ASP A 255 0.98 -3.02 36.33
C ASP A 255 0.74 -3.82 35.04
N PRO A 256 0.40 -5.12 35.18
CA PRO A 256 0.15 -5.98 34.03
C PRO A 256 -1.12 -5.59 33.23
N ILE A 257 -1.89 -4.62 33.72
CA ILE A 257 -3.11 -4.12 33.07
C ILE A 257 -2.89 -2.72 32.47
N LYS A 258 -1.70 -2.15 32.64
CA LYS A 258 -1.39 -0.81 32.12
C LYS A 258 -1.70 -0.69 30.64
N THR A 259 -2.42 0.37 30.32
CA THR A 259 -2.78 0.71 28.95
C THR A 259 -2.40 2.14 28.65
N GLU A 260 -1.95 2.37 27.44
CA GLU A 260 -1.64 3.71 26.94
C GLU A 260 -2.63 4.07 25.83
N PRO A 261 -3.39 5.18 25.99
CA PRO A 261 -4.31 5.64 24.96
C PRO A 261 -3.57 5.94 23.67
N LEU A 262 -4.20 5.60 22.54
CA LEU A 262 -3.73 6.01 21.24
C LEU A 262 -4.49 7.25 20.80
N ASP A 263 -3.86 8.40 20.97
CA ASP A 263 -4.43 9.65 20.51
C ASP A 263 -4.66 9.63 19.00
N LEU A 264 -5.76 10.24 18.55
CA LEU A 264 -6.04 10.44 17.15
C LEU A 264 -5.10 11.51 16.60
N GLY A 265 -4.12 11.08 15.83
CA GLY A 265 -3.14 11.99 15.25
C GLY A 265 -3.75 12.81 14.13
N LEU A 266 -3.60 14.11 14.22
CA LEU A 266 -3.76 15.05 13.11
C LEU A 266 -2.42 15.11 12.32
N GLY A 267 -1.97 13.97 11.81
CA GLY A 267 -0.86 13.87 10.88
C GLY A 267 0.57 13.99 11.42
N LYS A 268 0.79 14.19 12.74
CA LYS A 268 2.13 14.34 13.33
C LYS A 268 2.40 13.50 14.56
N TRP A 269 1.36 12.86 15.12
CA TRP A 269 1.56 12.03 16.31
C TRP A 269 1.92 10.60 15.90
N SER A 270 2.95 10.06 16.50
CA SER A 270 3.35 8.68 16.34
C SER A 270 3.65 8.05 17.70
N TYR A 271 3.12 6.86 17.92
CA TYR A 271 3.43 6.06 19.09
C TYR A 271 4.67 5.22 18.76
N PRO A 272 5.81 5.43 19.47
CA PRO A 272 7.00 4.61 19.26
C PRO A 272 6.69 3.20 19.77
N ILE A 273 6.78 2.23 18.87
CA ILE A 273 6.83 0.84 19.25
C ILE A 273 8.30 0.56 19.60
N LYS A 274 8.53 -0.31 20.57
CA LYS A 274 9.89 -0.75 20.89
C LYS A 274 10.66 -1.08 19.59
N MET A 275 11.93 -0.65 19.52
CA MET A 275 12.84 -1.10 18.47
C MET A 275 12.81 -2.63 18.40
N LEU A 276 12.43 -3.15 17.24
CA LEU A 276 12.41 -4.59 17.00
C LEU A 276 13.84 -5.07 16.70
N GLU A 277 14.39 -5.91 17.53
CA GLU A 277 15.67 -6.55 17.25
C GLU A 277 15.62 -7.39 15.96
N ALA A 278 16.79 -7.73 15.43
CA ALA A 278 16.88 -8.56 14.24
C ALA A 278 16.12 -9.88 14.42
N ARG A 279 15.18 -10.14 13.50
CA ARG A 279 14.31 -11.34 13.52
C ARG A 279 13.35 -11.43 14.71
N GLU A 280 13.20 -10.37 15.48
CA GLU A 280 12.26 -10.32 16.58
C GLU A 280 10.81 -10.25 16.07
N ALA A 281 9.94 -10.92 16.80
CA ALA A 281 8.49 -10.82 16.64
C ALA A 281 7.87 -10.36 17.96
N ILE A 282 7.11 -9.27 17.90
CA ILE A 282 6.36 -8.78 19.05
C ILE A 282 4.87 -8.78 18.76
N LYS A 283 4.07 -8.98 19.79
CA LYS A 283 2.62 -8.82 19.73
C LYS A 283 2.25 -7.45 20.30
N VAL A 284 1.55 -6.65 19.51
CA VAL A 284 0.96 -5.38 19.96
C VAL A 284 -0.51 -5.61 20.24
N PRO A 285 -0.92 -5.68 21.52
CA PRO A 285 -2.31 -5.88 21.89
C PRO A 285 -3.04 -4.53 21.95
N PHE A 286 -4.22 -4.50 21.38
CA PHE A 286 -5.13 -3.37 21.37
C PHE A 286 -6.35 -3.67 22.21
N ILE A 287 -6.82 -2.68 22.95
CA ILE A 287 -8.09 -2.70 23.66
C ILE A 287 -8.92 -1.48 23.29
N ARG A 288 -10.22 -1.59 23.46
CA ARG A 288 -11.14 -0.47 23.38
C ARG A 288 -11.34 0.10 24.77
N GLN A 289 -11.17 1.43 24.93
CA GLN A 289 -11.30 2.09 26.25
C GLN A 289 -12.73 2.38 26.65
N ALA A 290 -13.59 2.76 25.71
CA ALA A 290 -14.97 3.13 26.02
C ALA A 290 -15.92 1.93 25.94
N ASP A 291 -16.71 1.76 26.98
CA ASP A 291 -17.80 0.77 27.07
C ASP A 291 -19.11 1.28 26.43
N GLU A 292 -19.09 2.43 25.77
CA GLU A 292 -20.27 2.99 25.14
C GLU A 292 -20.78 2.06 24.05
N MET A 293 -21.98 1.55 24.26
CA MET A 293 -22.76 0.82 23.27
C MET A 293 -23.19 1.78 22.14
N LEU A 294 -22.27 2.11 21.25
CA LEU A 294 -22.64 2.82 20.05
C LEU A 294 -23.30 1.82 19.08
N ASN A 295 -24.49 2.18 18.61
CA ASN A 295 -25.26 1.40 17.65
C ASN A 295 -24.60 1.28 16.28
N ASN A 296 -23.50 1.99 16.05
CA ASN A 296 -22.79 2.05 14.78
C ASN A 296 -21.44 1.33 14.88
N GLN A 297 -21.05 0.64 13.83
CA GLN A 297 -19.69 0.08 13.69
C GLN A 297 -18.68 1.22 13.68
N GLN A 298 -17.88 1.30 14.74
CA GLN A 298 -16.74 2.21 14.78
C GLN A 298 -15.61 1.65 13.93
N LYS A 299 -14.85 2.54 13.31
CA LYS A 299 -13.70 2.19 12.49
C LYS A 299 -12.54 3.14 12.76
N SER A 300 -11.33 2.65 12.61
CA SER A 300 -10.10 3.43 12.66
C SER A 300 -9.11 2.93 11.62
N LEU A 301 -8.05 3.70 11.41
CA LEU A 301 -6.90 3.29 10.62
C LEU A 301 -5.64 3.37 11.50
N LEU A 302 -4.78 2.38 11.39
CA LEU A 302 -3.45 2.40 11.98
C LEU A 302 -2.42 2.39 10.85
N GLU A 303 -1.45 3.27 10.96
CA GLU A 303 -0.28 3.35 10.09
C GLU A 303 0.94 2.88 10.86
N PHE A 304 1.67 1.92 10.32
CA PHE A 304 2.95 1.46 10.83
C PHE A 304 4.05 1.91 9.88
N LYS A 305 4.98 2.70 10.39
CA LYS A 305 6.16 3.19 9.65
C LYS A 305 7.43 2.58 10.20
N THR A 306 8.37 2.33 9.30
CA THR A 306 9.71 1.91 9.68
C THR A 306 10.73 2.97 9.33
N ASP A 307 11.87 2.97 9.99
CA ASP A 307 13.04 3.80 9.67
C ASP A 307 13.65 3.50 8.29
N LEU A 308 13.30 2.34 7.69
CA LEU A 308 13.61 2.03 6.29
C LEU A 308 12.70 2.74 5.29
N GLY A 309 11.71 3.52 5.76
CA GLY A 309 10.79 4.24 4.89
C GLY A 309 9.69 3.38 4.28
N THR A 310 9.30 2.27 4.91
CA THR A 310 8.13 1.49 4.50
C THR A 310 6.91 1.84 5.35
N ASN A 311 5.73 1.82 4.72
CA ASN A 311 4.45 2.13 5.34
C ASN A 311 3.47 1.00 5.20
N HIS A 312 2.77 0.66 6.29
CA HIS A 312 1.70 -0.32 6.29
C HIS A 312 0.45 0.27 6.94
N TRP A 313 -0.67 0.24 6.22
CA TRP A 313 -1.94 0.74 6.71
C TRP A 313 -2.91 -0.40 6.96
N ILE A 314 -3.48 -0.46 8.14
CA ILE A 314 -4.50 -1.46 8.47
C ILE A 314 -5.80 -0.79 8.90
N ARG A 315 -6.92 -1.37 8.48
CA ARG A 315 -8.24 -0.99 8.99
C ARG A 315 -8.48 -1.67 10.32
N VAL A 316 -9.01 -0.91 11.28
CA VAL A 316 -9.48 -1.43 12.56
C VAL A 316 -10.99 -1.31 12.62
N THR A 317 -11.67 -2.39 13.02
CA THR A 317 -13.12 -2.43 13.20
C THR A 317 -13.45 -2.93 14.59
N SER A 318 -14.41 -2.29 15.26
CA SER A 318 -14.94 -2.80 16.52
C SER A 318 -16.09 -3.77 16.28
N VAL A 319 -16.15 -4.82 17.10
CA VAL A 319 -17.28 -5.75 17.14
C VAL A 319 -17.75 -5.89 18.58
N ARG A 320 -19.04 -6.22 18.74
CA ARG A 320 -19.67 -6.47 20.04
C ARG A 320 -19.20 -7.78 20.70
#